data_d3748c7b1cf728524043ead414e0946e
#
_entry.id   d3748c7b1cf728524043ead414e0946e
#
_cell.length_a   1.000
_cell.length_b   1.000
_cell.length_c   1.000
_cell.angle_alpha   90.00
_cell.angle_beta   90.00
_cell.angle_gamma   90.00
#
_symmetry.space_group_name_H-M   'P 1'
#
loop_
_entity.id
_entity.type
_entity.pdbx_description
1 polymer ?
#
loop_
_entity_poly.entity_id
_entity_poly.type
_entity_poly.pdbx_seq_one_letter_code
_entity_poly.pdbx_strand_id
1 'polypeptide(L)'
;MNFVEELRWRGMIHTMMPGTEELLSKEMVTAYLGIDPTADSLHIGHLCGVMMLRHLQRCGHKPLALVGGATGMIGDPSGKSAERNLLNEETLRHNVACIKTQLAKFLDFESEAENKAELVNNYDWMKDYTFLDFAREIGKHITVNYMMAKDSVQKRLNGEARDGLSFTEFTYQLLQGYDFLYLWENKNCRLQLGGSDQWGNITTGTELIRRTKGGEAFALTCPLITKADGGKFGKTESGNIWLDPNYTSPYKFYQFWLNVTDEDAAKYIKIFTTIGKEEVEALIAEHTEAPHLRLLQKRLAKEVTIMVHSEEEYNAAVEASGILFGNATSEALHKLDEATLLAVFEGVPQFEIDKNLLAEGVKAVDLFVESAAVFPSKGEMRKLVQGGGVSLNKEKMAAFDQVITTADLLNDKYLLVQRGKKNYYLVIAK
;
A
#
# COMPACT_ATOMS: atom_id res chain seq x y z
N MET A 1 -19.67 -16.49 10.72
CA MET A 1 -18.80 -16.57 9.52
C MET A 1 -17.57 -17.35 9.93
N ASN A 2 -17.16 -18.37 9.18
CA ASN A 2 -15.98 -19.17 9.51
C ASN A 2 -14.75 -18.51 8.89
N PHE A 3 -13.72 -18.24 9.70
CA PHE A 3 -12.53 -17.51 9.24
C PHE A 3 -11.73 -18.27 8.19
N VAL A 4 -11.56 -19.58 8.36
CA VAL A 4 -10.80 -20.41 7.41
C VAL A 4 -11.53 -20.53 6.08
N GLU A 5 -12.86 -20.70 6.09
CA GLU A 5 -13.66 -20.70 4.88
C GLU A 5 -13.61 -19.34 4.16
N GLU A 6 -13.67 -18.24 4.93
CA GLU A 6 -13.54 -16.88 4.39
C GLU A 6 -12.20 -16.68 3.69
N LEU A 7 -11.09 -17.07 4.31
CA LEU A 7 -9.78 -16.97 3.67
C LEU A 7 -9.61 -17.94 2.49
N ARG A 8 -10.23 -19.12 2.55
CA ARG A 8 -10.12 -20.16 1.51
C ARG A 8 -10.73 -19.69 0.18
N TRP A 9 -11.96 -19.18 0.19
CA TRP A 9 -12.59 -18.70 -1.04
C TRP A 9 -11.93 -17.42 -1.59
N ARG A 10 -11.31 -16.62 -0.72
CA ARG A 10 -10.53 -15.44 -1.11
C ARG A 10 -9.16 -15.78 -1.71
N GLY A 11 -8.71 -17.03 -1.59
CA GLY A 11 -7.37 -17.45 -2.02
C GLY A 11 -6.26 -16.93 -1.10
N MET A 12 -6.57 -16.70 0.17
CA MET A 12 -5.66 -16.14 1.17
C MET A 12 -5.02 -17.20 2.08
N ILE A 13 -5.10 -18.48 1.76
CA ILE A 13 -4.41 -19.55 2.48
C ILE A 13 -3.29 -20.12 1.61
N HIS A 14 -2.06 -20.02 2.08
CA HIS A 14 -0.91 -20.70 1.49
C HIS A 14 -0.57 -21.97 2.28
N THR A 15 -0.31 -21.83 3.58
CA THR A 15 0.00 -22.95 4.47
C THR A 15 -0.70 -22.75 5.81
N MET A 16 -1.24 -23.81 6.36
CA MET A 16 -1.90 -23.82 7.66
C MET A 16 -1.47 -25.07 8.44
N MET A 17 -1.13 -24.89 9.72
CA MET A 17 -0.80 -26.03 10.58
C MET A 17 -2.04 -26.89 10.85
N PRO A 18 -1.88 -28.23 10.93
CA PRO A 18 -2.95 -29.11 11.36
C PRO A 18 -3.53 -28.69 12.71
N GLY A 19 -4.86 -28.78 12.86
CA GLY A 19 -5.57 -28.36 14.07
C GLY A 19 -5.99 -26.89 14.12
N THR A 20 -5.46 -26.02 13.25
CA THR A 20 -5.80 -24.59 13.21
C THR A 20 -7.28 -24.36 12.92
N GLU A 21 -7.85 -25.03 11.92
CA GLU A 21 -9.26 -24.88 11.55
C GLU A 21 -10.18 -25.40 12.67
N GLU A 22 -9.78 -26.48 13.33
CA GLU A 22 -10.52 -27.03 14.45
C GLU A 22 -10.53 -26.07 15.65
N LEU A 23 -9.39 -25.47 15.98
CA LEU A 23 -9.29 -24.45 17.03
C LEU A 23 -10.21 -23.26 16.75
N LEU A 24 -10.12 -22.70 15.55
CA LEU A 24 -10.89 -21.51 15.11
C LEU A 24 -12.41 -21.79 15.03
N SER A 25 -12.83 -23.06 14.90
CA SER A 25 -14.25 -23.43 14.89
C SER A 25 -14.85 -23.61 16.30
N LYS A 26 -14.01 -23.81 17.31
CA LYS A 26 -14.45 -24.16 18.67
C LYS A 26 -14.58 -22.95 19.59
N GLU A 27 -13.72 -21.96 19.45
CA GLU A 27 -13.64 -20.84 20.39
C GLU A 27 -13.18 -19.53 19.71
N MET A 28 -13.36 -18.41 20.41
CA MET A 28 -12.73 -17.15 20.03
C MET A 28 -11.23 -17.26 20.23
N VAL A 29 -10.46 -17.13 19.14
CA VAL A 29 -9.01 -17.24 19.14
C VAL A 29 -8.38 -15.85 19.09
N THR A 30 -7.40 -15.62 19.96
CA THR A 30 -6.49 -14.47 19.80
C THR A 30 -5.38 -14.86 18.83
N ALA A 31 -5.24 -14.06 17.75
CA ALA A 31 -4.18 -14.25 16.76
C ALA A 31 -3.44 -12.94 16.49
N TYR A 32 -2.16 -13.04 16.11
CA TYR A 32 -1.37 -11.85 15.79
C TYR A 32 -0.71 -11.92 14.43
N LEU A 33 -0.39 -10.73 13.93
CA LEU A 33 0.47 -10.50 12.77
C LEU A 33 1.45 -9.39 13.11
N GLY A 34 2.73 -9.63 12.83
CA GLY A 34 3.80 -8.67 13.06
C GLY A 34 4.12 -7.83 11.84
N ILE A 35 4.36 -6.54 12.05
CA ILE A 35 4.77 -5.58 11.03
C ILE A 35 5.98 -4.81 11.56
N ASP A 36 7.12 -4.94 10.92
CA ASP A 36 8.30 -4.14 11.24
C ASP A 36 8.14 -2.70 10.69
N PRO A 37 8.33 -1.67 11.53
CA PRO A 37 8.11 -0.26 11.17
C PRO A 37 9.30 0.30 10.39
N THR A 38 9.57 -0.25 9.21
CA THR A 38 10.71 0.13 8.34
C THR A 38 10.53 1.46 7.62
N ALA A 39 9.33 2.04 7.68
CA ALA A 39 8.97 3.37 7.22
C ALA A 39 7.82 3.89 8.07
N ASP A 40 7.54 5.19 7.99
CA ASP A 40 6.43 5.87 8.66
C ASP A 40 5.07 5.65 7.97
N SER A 41 5.03 4.83 6.93
CA SER A 41 3.80 4.40 6.26
C SER A 41 3.82 2.93 5.90
N LEU A 42 2.65 2.32 5.92
CA LEU A 42 2.38 1.06 5.24
C LEU A 42 2.29 1.31 3.73
N HIS A 43 2.56 0.29 2.95
CA HIS A 43 2.29 0.26 1.50
C HIS A 43 1.37 -0.91 1.17
N ILE A 44 0.82 -0.95 -0.05
CA ILE A 44 -0.16 -1.98 -0.43
C ILE A 44 0.34 -3.41 -0.29
N GLY A 45 1.67 -3.65 -0.27
CA GLY A 45 2.23 -4.96 0.03
C GLY A 45 1.90 -5.49 1.44
N HIS A 46 1.67 -4.60 2.41
CA HIS A 46 1.25 -4.97 3.76
C HIS A 46 -0.26 -5.26 3.86
N LEU A 47 -1.06 -4.77 2.89
CA LEU A 47 -2.51 -4.87 2.97
C LEU A 47 -3.02 -6.31 3.04
N CYS A 48 -2.35 -7.28 2.42
CA CYS A 48 -2.78 -8.68 2.51
C CYS A 48 -2.79 -9.17 3.96
N GLY A 49 -1.72 -8.89 4.71
CA GLY A 49 -1.64 -9.22 6.14
C GLY A 49 -2.66 -8.45 6.98
N VAL A 50 -2.81 -7.16 6.71
CA VAL A 50 -3.81 -6.31 7.41
C VAL A 50 -5.23 -6.82 7.14
N MET A 51 -5.54 -7.23 5.90
CA MET A 51 -6.84 -7.82 5.56
C MET A 51 -7.07 -9.16 6.24
N MET A 52 -6.03 -9.98 6.47
CA MET A 52 -6.17 -11.19 7.29
C MET A 52 -6.63 -10.85 8.71
N LEU A 53 -6.02 -9.86 9.37
CA LEU A 53 -6.45 -9.39 10.69
C LEU A 53 -7.88 -8.83 10.66
N ARG A 54 -8.24 -8.08 9.62
CA ARG A 54 -9.58 -7.54 9.45
C ARG A 54 -10.63 -8.65 9.30
N HIS A 55 -10.36 -9.67 8.48
CA HIS A 55 -11.26 -10.83 8.34
C HIS A 55 -11.32 -11.65 9.62
N LEU A 56 -10.20 -11.80 10.34
CA LEU A 56 -10.16 -12.46 11.64
C LEU A 56 -11.14 -11.79 12.62
N GLN A 57 -11.07 -10.45 12.74
CA GLN A 57 -11.95 -9.68 13.61
C GLN A 57 -13.42 -9.79 13.19
N ARG A 58 -13.71 -9.68 11.88
CA ARG A 58 -15.07 -9.83 11.33
C ARG A 58 -15.66 -11.22 11.56
N CYS A 59 -14.82 -12.24 11.68
CA CYS A 59 -15.23 -13.60 11.99
C CYS A 59 -15.37 -13.88 13.50
N GLY A 60 -15.23 -12.86 14.35
CA GLY A 60 -15.44 -12.98 15.80
C GLY A 60 -14.20 -13.37 16.60
N HIS A 61 -13.02 -13.38 15.99
CA HIS A 61 -11.75 -13.64 16.68
C HIS A 61 -11.03 -12.34 17.03
N LYS A 62 -10.09 -12.39 17.99
CA LYS A 62 -9.39 -11.21 18.50
C LYS A 62 -8.05 -10.99 17.79
N PRO A 63 -7.86 -9.90 17.01
CA PRO A 63 -6.58 -9.59 16.39
C PRO A 63 -5.67 -8.83 17.34
N LEU A 64 -4.39 -9.21 17.38
CA LEU A 64 -3.30 -8.42 17.90
C LEU A 64 -2.47 -7.92 16.71
N ALA A 65 -2.38 -6.61 16.55
CA ALA A 65 -1.48 -5.99 15.59
C ALA A 65 -0.15 -5.71 16.29
N LEU A 66 0.88 -6.51 16.00
CA LEU A 66 2.20 -6.33 16.57
C LEU A 66 3.01 -5.38 15.67
N VAL A 67 3.50 -4.29 16.24
CA VAL A 67 4.49 -3.44 15.58
C VAL A 67 5.86 -3.75 16.16
N GLY A 68 6.79 -4.09 15.28
CA GLY A 68 8.11 -4.59 15.63
C GLY A 68 9.10 -3.49 16.03
N GLY A 69 8.88 -2.79 17.16
CA GLY A 69 9.81 -1.77 17.65
C GLY A 69 11.19 -2.32 17.97
N ALA A 70 11.29 -3.57 18.47
CA ALA A 70 12.58 -4.24 18.71
C ALA A 70 13.08 -4.95 17.44
N THR A 71 12.23 -5.74 16.77
CA THR A 71 12.63 -6.48 15.56
C THR A 71 12.97 -5.56 14.39
N GLY A 72 12.37 -4.39 14.31
CA GLY A 72 12.72 -3.35 13.34
C GLY A 72 14.14 -2.79 13.48
N MET A 73 14.76 -2.92 14.68
CA MET A 73 16.17 -2.57 14.90
C MET A 73 17.12 -3.64 14.34
N ILE A 74 16.63 -4.86 14.12
CA ILE A 74 17.43 -6.01 13.68
C ILE A 74 17.29 -6.21 12.17
N GLY A 75 16.06 -6.20 11.68
CA GLY A 75 15.72 -6.40 10.27
C GLY A 75 15.51 -7.87 9.89
N ASP A 76 14.31 -8.18 9.39
CA ASP A 76 13.93 -9.52 8.94
C ASP A 76 14.66 -9.89 7.63
N PRO A 77 15.43 -10.99 7.60
CA PRO A 77 16.10 -11.48 6.38
C PRO A 77 15.17 -12.22 5.41
N SER A 78 13.95 -12.57 5.82
CA SER A 78 13.01 -13.36 5.02
C SER A 78 12.67 -12.69 3.70
N GLY A 79 12.83 -13.41 2.58
CA GLY A 79 12.56 -12.90 1.24
C GLY A 79 13.51 -11.77 0.75
N LYS A 80 14.67 -11.58 1.41
CA LYS A 80 15.67 -10.55 1.08
C LYS A 80 16.99 -11.15 0.63
N SER A 81 17.68 -10.42 -0.26
CA SER A 81 19.00 -10.77 -0.78
C SER A 81 20.14 -9.94 -0.20
N ALA A 82 19.84 -8.87 0.56
CA ALA A 82 20.80 -7.98 1.17
C ALA A 82 20.37 -7.57 2.58
N GLU A 83 21.34 -7.25 3.44
CA GLU A 83 21.10 -6.74 4.79
C GLU A 83 20.38 -5.40 4.77
N ARG A 84 19.53 -5.16 5.77
CA ARG A 84 18.81 -3.89 5.91
C ARG A 84 19.67 -2.83 6.60
N ASN A 85 19.46 -1.58 6.22
CA ASN A 85 19.96 -0.46 7.01
C ASN A 85 19.21 -0.40 8.35
N LEU A 86 19.97 -0.34 9.43
CA LEU A 86 19.42 -0.25 10.76
C LEU A 86 18.87 1.17 11.01
N LEU A 87 17.65 1.25 11.52
CA LEU A 87 17.01 2.51 11.91
C LEU A 87 17.38 2.86 13.37
N ASN A 88 17.47 4.14 13.67
CA ASN A 88 17.65 4.58 15.05
C ASN A 88 16.32 4.51 15.83
N GLU A 89 16.40 4.55 17.15
CA GLU A 89 15.24 4.39 18.06
C GLU A 89 14.19 5.49 17.87
N GLU A 90 14.60 6.73 17.64
CA GLU A 90 13.68 7.87 17.44
C GLU A 90 12.84 7.68 16.17
N THR A 91 13.49 7.33 15.06
CA THR A 91 12.80 7.03 13.80
C THR A 91 11.83 5.86 13.96
N LEU A 92 12.25 4.80 14.66
CA LEU A 92 11.37 3.64 14.90
C LEU A 92 10.13 4.01 15.72
N ARG A 93 10.29 4.82 16.79
CA ARG A 93 9.16 5.30 17.61
C ARG A 93 8.19 6.14 16.78
N HIS A 94 8.72 7.02 15.93
CA HIS A 94 7.90 7.80 14.99
C HIS A 94 7.12 6.88 14.05
N ASN A 95 7.79 5.94 13.40
CA ASN A 95 7.17 4.99 12.48
C ASN A 95 6.07 4.16 13.15
N VAL A 96 6.32 3.67 14.38
CA VAL A 96 5.31 2.94 15.19
C VAL A 96 4.04 3.75 15.36
N ALA A 97 4.16 5.04 15.70
CA ALA A 97 3.01 5.92 15.90
C ALA A 97 2.21 6.13 14.59
N CYS A 98 2.91 6.32 13.47
CA CYS A 98 2.30 6.49 12.16
C CYS A 98 1.55 5.22 11.72
N ILE A 99 2.18 4.05 11.86
CA ILE A 99 1.57 2.75 11.50
C ILE A 99 0.33 2.46 12.35
N LYS A 100 0.36 2.79 13.66
CA LYS A 100 -0.81 2.67 14.54
C LYS A 100 -2.02 3.41 13.98
N THR A 101 -1.82 4.67 13.57
CA THR A 101 -2.89 5.51 13.01
C THR A 101 -3.45 4.92 11.73
N GLN A 102 -2.61 4.33 10.89
CA GLN A 102 -3.07 3.69 9.65
C GLN A 102 -3.84 2.39 9.92
N LEU A 103 -3.38 1.55 10.86
CA LEU A 103 -4.06 0.31 11.23
C LEU A 103 -5.46 0.55 11.82
N ALA A 104 -5.68 1.68 12.50
CA ALA A 104 -6.99 2.06 13.04
C ALA A 104 -8.08 2.26 11.96
N LYS A 105 -7.70 2.42 10.69
CA LYS A 105 -8.66 2.45 9.57
C LYS A 105 -9.20 1.07 9.19
N PHE A 106 -8.51 0.01 9.56
CA PHE A 106 -8.83 -1.36 9.17
C PHE A 106 -9.42 -2.20 10.30
N LEU A 107 -9.03 -1.91 11.53
CA LEU A 107 -9.34 -2.70 12.71
C LEU A 107 -10.07 -1.82 13.74
N ASP A 108 -11.03 -2.42 14.42
CA ASP A 108 -11.71 -1.80 15.54
C ASP A 108 -10.89 -2.00 16.83
N PHE A 109 -10.31 -0.91 17.31
CA PHE A 109 -9.56 -0.85 18.57
C PHE A 109 -10.36 -0.24 19.72
N GLU A 110 -11.48 0.43 19.43
CA GLU A 110 -12.12 1.37 20.37
C GLU A 110 -13.45 0.84 20.95
N SER A 111 -14.12 -0.09 20.27
CA SER A 111 -15.40 -0.61 20.73
C SER A 111 -15.28 -1.42 22.03
N GLU A 112 -16.42 -1.69 22.68
CA GLU A 112 -16.50 -2.58 23.84
C GLU A 112 -16.62 -4.07 23.47
N ALA A 113 -16.44 -4.41 22.18
CA ALA A 113 -16.51 -5.80 21.73
C ALA A 113 -15.38 -6.63 22.35
N GLU A 114 -15.70 -7.86 22.76
CA GLU A 114 -14.72 -8.77 23.38
C GLU A 114 -13.54 -9.07 22.44
N ASN A 115 -13.79 -9.07 21.13
CA ASN A 115 -12.81 -9.28 20.09
C ASN A 115 -12.24 -7.98 19.49
N LYS A 116 -12.33 -6.86 20.21
CA LYS A 116 -11.65 -5.64 19.76
C LYS A 116 -10.15 -5.88 19.57
N ALA A 117 -9.57 -5.22 18.58
CA ALA A 117 -8.15 -5.34 18.29
C ALA A 117 -7.30 -4.72 19.40
N GLU A 118 -6.08 -5.21 19.55
CA GLU A 118 -5.09 -4.62 20.44
C GLU A 118 -3.80 -4.38 19.66
N LEU A 119 -3.22 -3.19 19.83
CA LEU A 119 -1.88 -2.90 19.31
C LEU A 119 -0.86 -3.26 20.37
N VAL A 120 0.15 -4.03 19.99
CA VAL A 120 1.28 -4.40 20.87
C VAL A 120 2.61 -4.06 20.20
N ASN A 121 3.60 -3.69 21.01
CA ASN A 121 4.95 -3.36 20.55
C ASN A 121 5.96 -4.30 21.22
N ASN A 122 6.70 -5.08 20.42
CA ASN A 122 7.66 -6.03 20.99
C ASN A 122 8.85 -5.37 21.70
N TYR A 123 9.08 -4.07 21.51
CA TYR A 123 10.05 -3.33 22.30
C TYR A 123 9.71 -3.36 23.80
N ASP A 124 8.43 -3.40 24.17
CA ASP A 124 7.98 -3.34 25.56
C ASP A 124 8.46 -4.53 26.40
N TRP A 125 8.63 -5.72 25.80
CA TRP A 125 9.11 -6.90 26.49
C TRP A 125 10.53 -7.32 26.13
N MET A 126 11.13 -6.76 25.07
CA MET A 126 12.49 -7.09 24.66
C MET A 126 13.55 -6.15 25.21
N LYS A 127 13.21 -4.88 25.48
CA LYS A 127 14.16 -3.84 25.91
C LYS A 127 14.92 -4.18 27.20
N ASP A 128 14.31 -4.96 28.08
CA ASP A 128 14.88 -5.31 29.37
C ASP A 128 15.69 -6.61 29.34
N TYR A 129 15.69 -7.36 28.22
CA TYR A 129 16.50 -8.54 28.07
C TYR A 129 17.97 -8.17 27.83
N THR A 130 18.87 -8.72 28.68
CA THR A 130 20.28 -8.73 28.31
C THR A 130 20.57 -9.84 27.31
N PHE A 131 21.63 -9.68 26.52
CA PHE A 131 22.07 -10.72 25.59
C PHE A 131 22.32 -12.08 26.28
N LEU A 132 22.91 -12.05 27.49
CA LEU A 132 23.19 -13.26 28.25
C LEU A 132 21.91 -13.96 28.71
N ASP A 133 20.95 -13.20 29.19
CA ASP A 133 19.67 -13.76 29.65
C ASP A 133 18.89 -14.34 28.49
N PHE A 134 18.81 -13.63 27.34
CA PHE A 134 18.15 -14.12 26.14
C PHE A 134 18.80 -15.42 25.61
N ALA A 135 20.13 -15.46 25.55
CA ALA A 135 20.86 -16.67 25.10
C ALA A 135 20.62 -17.85 26.04
N ARG A 136 20.59 -17.60 27.38
CA ARG A 136 20.38 -18.63 28.39
C ARG A 136 18.93 -19.11 28.47
N GLU A 137 17.96 -18.20 28.38
CA GLU A 137 16.55 -18.53 28.63
C GLU A 137 15.79 -18.94 27.36
N ILE A 138 16.13 -18.32 26.23
CA ILE A 138 15.47 -18.57 24.93
C ILE A 138 16.35 -19.37 24.00
N GLY A 139 17.60 -18.92 23.79
CA GLY A 139 18.49 -19.51 22.78
C GLY A 139 18.77 -21.01 23.01
N LYS A 140 18.87 -21.48 24.24
CA LYS A 140 19.14 -22.90 24.56
C LYS A 140 18.05 -23.86 24.07
N HIS A 141 16.82 -23.39 23.84
CA HIS A 141 15.69 -24.24 23.46
C HIS A 141 15.60 -24.51 21.97
N ILE A 142 16.27 -23.71 21.13
CA ILE A 142 16.28 -23.85 19.68
C ILE A 142 17.72 -24.17 19.22
N THR A 143 17.91 -25.32 18.58
CA THR A 143 19.24 -25.71 18.12
C THR A 143 19.65 -24.93 16.86
N VAL A 144 20.98 -24.70 16.71
CA VAL A 144 21.52 -24.08 15.49
C VAL A 144 21.13 -24.86 14.23
N ASN A 145 21.16 -26.22 14.31
CA ASN A 145 20.75 -27.06 13.18
C ASN A 145 19.29 -26.80 12.76
N TYR A 146 18.37 -26.59 13.73
CA TYR A 146 16.99 -26.25 13.43
C TYR A 146 16.88 -24.89 12.75
N MET A 147 17.65 -23.91 13.22
CA MET A 147 17.67 -22.56 12.63
C MET A 147 18.25 -22.58 11.22
N MET A 148 19.34 -23.31 11.00
CA MET A 148 20.00 -23.44 9.70
C MET A 148 19.16 -24.19 8.67
N ALA A 149 18.24 -25.06 9.08
CA ALA A 149 17.36 -25.79 8.18
C ALA A 149 16.23 -24.96 7.56
N LYS A 150 16.07 -23.70 7.98
CA LYS A 150 15.03 -22.81 7.42
C LYS A 150 15.39 -22.37 6.00
N ASP A 151 14.41 -22.36 5.10
CA ASP A 151 14.59 -22.00 3.68
C ASP A 151 15.25 -20.62 3.51
N SER A 152 14.83 -19.64 4.31
CA SER A 152 15.39 -18.27 4.29
C SER A 152 16.88 -18.26 4.63
N VAL A 153 17.31 -19.10 5.57
CA VAL A 153 18.71 -19.23 5.98
C VAL A 153 19.50 -20.01 4.90
N GLN A 154 18.96 -21.13 4.41
CA GLN A 154 19.61 -21.95 3.38
C GLN A 154 19.89 -21.17 2.10
N LYS A 155 18.94 -20.37 1.62
CA LYS A 155 19.12 -19.52 0.43
C LYS A 155 20.27 -18.51 0.58
N ARG A 156 20.47 -17.98 1.79
CA ARG A 156 21.58 -17.04 2.07
C ARG A 156 22.91 -17.75 2.19
N LEU A 157 22.95 -18.95 2.79
CA LEU A 157 24.17 -19.74 2.96
C LEU A 157 24.66 -20.39 1.67
N ASN A 158 23.76 -20.80 0.78
CA ASN A 158 24.11 -21.51 -0.47
C ASN A 158 24.52 -20.56 -1.63
N GLY A 159 24.70 -19.27 -1.37
CA GLY A 159 25.21 -18.31 -2.36
C GLY A 159 24.16 -17.81 -3.37
N GLU A 160 22.87 -18.02 -3.12
CA GLU A 160 21.78 -17.43 -3.91
C GLU A 160 21.61 -15.93 -3.64
N ALA A 161 22.24 -15.42 -2.57
CA ALA A 161 22.24 -14.01 -2.19
C ALA A 161 23.63 -13.38 -2.39
N ARG A 162 23.64 -12.04 -2.64
CA ARG A 162 24.88 -11.26 -2.83
C ARG A 162 25.76 -11.24 -1.59
N ASP A 163 25.12 -11.15 -0.42
CA ASP A 163 25.80 -11.04 0.88
C ASP A 163 25.49 -12.26 1.73
N GLY A 164 26.45 -12.64 2.59
CA GLY A 164 26.26 -13.69 3.59
C GLY A 164 25.14 -13.29 4.59
N LEU A 165 24.83 -14.17 5.51
CA LEU A 165 23.88 -13.94 6.60
C LEU A 165 24.67 -13.45 7.83
N SER A 166 24.36 -12.25 8.33
CA SER A 166 24.98 -11.75 9.55
C SER A 166 24.42 -12.48 10.78
N PHE A 167 25.18 -12.46 11.89
CA PHE A 167 24.69 -12.99 13.17
C PHE A 167 23.40 -12.31 13.60
N THR A 168 23.29 -11.01 13.39
CA THR A 168 22.12 -10.20 13.71
C THR A 168 20.89 -10.71 12.96
N GLU A 169 20.96 -10.84 11.64
CA GLU A 169 19.87 -11.37 10.82
C GLU A 169 19.54 -12.83 11.19
N PHE A 170 20.56 -13.65 11.48
CA PHE A 170 20.38 -15.06 11.86
C PHE A 170 19.57 -15.21 13.14
N THR A 171 19.75 -14.29 14.10
CA THR A 171 19.02 -14.30 15.37
C THR A 171 17.58 -13.82 15.25
N TYR A 172 17.19 -13.15 14.17
CA TYR A 172 15.84 -12.59 13.99
C TYR A 172 14.74 -13.64 14.22
N GLN A 173 14.90 -14.84 13.71
CA GLN A 173 13.92 -15.90 13.89
C GLN A 173 13.69 -16.30 15.36
N LEU A 174 14.68 -16.12 16.24
CA LEU A 174 14.53 -16.33 17.70
C LEU A 174 13.77 -15.19 18.34
N LEU A 175 13.99 -13.94 17.91
CA LEU A 175 13.30 -12.77 18.42
C LEU A 175 11.80 -12.85 18.09
N GLN A 176 11.46 -13.12 16.83
CA GLN A 176 10.07 -13.31 16.42
C GLN A 176 9.44 -14.55 17.08
N GLY A 177 10.23 -15.62 17.28
CA GLY A 177 9.78 -16.79 18.02
C GLY A 177 9.46 -16.48 19.48
N TYR A 178 10.26 -15.63 20.11
CA TYR A 178 10.01 -15.16 21.47
C TYR A 178 8.78 -14.22 21.55
N ASP A 179 8.51 -13.37 20.57
CA ASP A 179 7.27 -12.61 20.48
C ASP A 179 6.06 -13.53 20.59
N PHE A 180 6.06 -14.62 19.84
CA PHE A 180 4.95 -15.57 19.90
C PHE A 180 4.83 -16.23 21.28
N LEU A 181 5.94 -16.66 21.89
CA LEU A 181 5.95 -17.23 23.23
C LEU A 181 5.41 -16.22 24.27
N TYR A 182 5.87 -14.96 24.21
CA TYR A 182 5.41 -13.90 25.11
C TYR A 182 3.90 -13.65 24.97
N LEU A 183 3.42 -13.52 23.75
CA LEU A 183 2.00 -13.29 23.48
C LEU A 183 1.14 -14.52 23.84
N TRP A 184 1.67 -15.72 23.68
CA TRP A 184 1.03 -16.95 24.11
C TRP A 184 0.84 -16.99 25.63
N GLU A 185 1.86 -16.62 26.40
CA GLU A 185 1.80 -16.60 27.86
C GLU A 185 0.94 -15.46 28.42
N ASN A 186 1.06 -14.24 27.84
CA ASN A 186 0.52 -13.04 28.45
C ASN A 186 -0.79 -12.54 27.83
N LYS A 187 -1.11 -13.00 26.60
CA LYS A 187 -2.30 -12.58 25.83
C LYS A 187 -3.17 -13.74 25.36
N ASN A 188 -2.89 -14.96 25.80
CA ASN A 188 -3.57 -16.16 25.30
C ASN A 188 -3.57 -16.25 23.77
N CYS A 189 -2.52 -15.75 23.13
CA CYS A 189 -2.40 -15.76 21.67
C CYS A 189 -2.02 -17.15 21.18
N ARG A 190 -2.91 -17.80 20.42
CA ARG A 190 -2.74 -19.20 19.99
C ARG A 190 -2.38 -19.34 18.52
N LEU A 191 -2.51 -18.29 17.72
CA LEU A 191 -2.31 -18.32 16.28
C LEU A 191 -1.43 -17.15 15.83
N GLN A 192 -0.40 -17.44 15.01
CA GLN A 192 0.33 -16.42 14.27
C GLN A 192 -0.04 -16.43 12.79
N LEU A 193 -0.30 -15.24 12.26
CA LEU A 193 -0.58 -14.98 10.85
C LEU A 193 0.65 -14.35 10.17
N GLY A 194 0.83 -14.58 8.87
CA GLY A 194 1.91 -13.94 8.11
C GLY A 194 1.86 -14.26 6.62
N GLY A 195 2.80 -13.72 5.86
CA GLY A 195 3.05 -14.13 4.48
C GLY A 195 3.76 -15.50 4.42
N SER A 196 3.74 -16.15 3.27
CA SER A 196 4.38 -17.46 3.09
C SER A 196 5.89 -17.44 3.34
N ASP A 197 6.54 -16.29 3.15
CA ASP A 197 7.96 -16.06 3.48
C ASP A 197 8.23 -16.09 4.99
N GLN A 198 7.22 -15.90 5.83
CA GLN A 198 7.30 -15.88 7.29
C GLN A 198 7.18 -17.28 7.92
N TRP A 199 6.86 -18.33 7.16
CA TRP A 199 6.60 -19.66 7.69
C TRP A 199 7.73 -20.18 8.61
N GLY A 200 8.98 -19.94 8.22
CA GLY A 200 10.16 -20.34 9.01
C GLY A 200 10.23 -19.66 10.37
N ASN A 201 10.01 -18.36 10.43
CA ASN A 201 10.01 -17.59 11.66
C ASN A 201 8.82 -17.98 12.56
N ILE A 202 7.62 -18.11 11.98
CA ILE A 202 6.40 -18.49 12.71
C ILE A 202 6.54 -19.85 13.36
N THR A 203 7.05 -20.84 12.62
CA THR A 203 7.25 -22.20 13.13
C THR A 203 8.36 -22.28 14.19
N THR A 204 9.29 -21.34 14.21
CA THR A 204 10.25 -21.21 15.33
C THR A 204 9.53 -20.85 16.61
N GLY A 205 8.52 -19.96 16.56
CA GLY A 205 7.69 -19.61 17.71
C GLY A 205 6.84 -20.79 18.22
N THR A 206 6.18 -21.52 17.33
CA THR A 206 5.39 -22.70 17.72
C THR A 206 6.27 -23.77 18.38
N GLU A 207 7.48 -23.99 17.83
CA GLU A 207 8.45 -24.94 18.40
C GLU A 207 9.00 -24.47 19.76
N LEU A 208 9.26 -23.18 19.91
CA LEU A 208 9.71 -22.61 21.19
C LEU A 208 8.65 -22.80 22.28
N ILE A 209 7.37 -22.52 22.00
CA ILE A 209 6.24 -22.75 22.90
C ILE A 209 6.17 -24.23 23.30
N ARG A 210 6.24 -25.12 22.32
CA ARG A 210 6.20 -26.56 22.57
C ARG A 210 7.35 -27.03 23.47
N ARG A 211 8.57 -26.56 23.22
CA ARG A 211 9.77 -26.99 23.99
C ARG A 211 9.84 -26.41 25.38
N THR A 212 9.39 -25.19 25.58
CA THR A 212 9.51 -24.47 26.86
C THR A 212 8.31 -24.69 27.77
N LYS A 213 7.11 -24.79 27.20
CA LYS A 213 5.85 -24.84 27.98
C LYS A 213 5.04 -26.12 27.77
N GLY A 214 5.42 -26.97 26.79
CA GLY A 214 4.61 -28.13 26.40
C GLY A 214 3.25 -27.74 25.82
N GLY A 215 3.10 -26.46 25.41
CA GLY A 215 1.85 -25.92 24.88
C GLY A 215 1.71 -26.10 23.38
N GLU A 216 0.50 -25.83 22.90
CA GLU A 216 0.19 -25.81 21.45
C GLU A 216 0.00 -24.39 20.96
N ALA A 217 0.53 -24.13 19.78
CA ALA A 217 0.34 -22.88 19.04
C ALA A 217 0.32 -23.17 17.55
N PHE A 218 -0.36 -22.32 16.79
CA PHE A 218 -0.72 -22.59 15.41
C PHE A 218 -0.21 -21.49 14.48
N ALA A 219 -0.14 -21.83 13.20
CA ALA A 219 0.35 -20.94 12.14
C ALA A 219 -0.56 -21.01 10.92
N LEU A 220 -0.82 -19.86 10.32
CA LEU A 220 -1.51 -19.73 9.04
C LEU A 220 -0.82 -18.64 8.21
N THR A 221 -0.46 -18.95 6.97
CA THR A 221 0.18 -18.00 6.07
C THR A 221 -0.63 -17.78 4.81
N CYS A 222 -0.61 -16.54 4.31
CA CYS A 222 -1.15 -16.19 2.99
C CYS A 222 -0.06 -16.27 1.91
N PRO A 223 -0.44 -16.48 0.63
CA PRO A 223 0.50 -16.41 -0.47
C PRO A 223 1.08 -15.00 -0.61
N LEU A 224 2.32 -14.90 -1.07
CA LEU A 224 2.86 -13.62 -1.52
C LEU A 224 2.08 -13.15 -2.76
N ILE A 225 1.64 -11.91 -2.72
CA ILE A 225 0.88 -11.35 -3.83
C ILE A 225 1.84 -10.94 -4.94
N THR A 226 1.58 -11.46 -6.13
CA THR A 226 2.29 -11.10 -7.37
C THR A 226 1.29 -10.60 -8.40
N LYS A 227 1.76 -9.81 -9.35
CA LYS A 227 0.99 -9.47 -10.55
C LYS A 227 0.84 -10.69 -11.45
N ALA A 228 -0.14 -10.68 -12.36
CA ALA A 228 -0.35 -11.73 -13.34
C ALA A 228 0.86 -11.96 -14.27
N ASP A 229 1.65 -10.92 -14.53
CA ASP A 229 2.89 -10.97 -15.31
C ASP A 229 4.10 -11.51 -14.50
N GLY A 230 3.92 -11.92 -13.24
CA GLY A 230 4.97 -12.38 -12.33
C GLY A 230 5.73 -11.23 -11.63
N GLY A 231 5.41 -9.99 -11.92
CA GLY A 231 6.02 -8.82 -11.30
C GLY A 231 5.66 -8.67 -9.81
N LYS A 232 6.48 -7.91 -9.09
CA LYS A 232 6.22 -7.64 -7.67
C LYS A 232 4.99 -6.75 -7.50
N PHE A 233 4.03 -7.20 -6.69
CA PHE A 233 2.87 -6.42 -6.32
C PHE A 233 3.27 -5.16 -5.54
N GLY A 234 2.61 -4.04 -5.85
CA GLY A 234 2.81 -2.78 -5.11
C GLY A 234 4.06 -2.01 -5.48
N LYS A 235 4.85 -2.48 -6.45
CA LYS A 235 5.97 -1.72 -7.01
C LYS A 235 5.62 -1.21 -8.40
N THR A 236 5.87 0.08 -8.60
CA THR A 236 5.82 0.76 -9.90
C THR A 236 7.23 1.25 -10.26
N GLU A 237 7.41 1.83 -11.43
CA GLU A 237 8.67 2.49 -11.81
C GLU A 237 9.04 3.62 -10.84
N SER A 238 8.03 4.29 -10.26
CA SER A 238 8.19 5.35 -9.25
C SER A 238 8.31 4.84 -7.80
N GLY A 239 8.36 3.53 -7.56
CA GLY A 239 8.54 2.95 -6.22
C GLY A 239 7.29 2.26 -5.66
N ASN A 240 7.15 2.26 -4.33
CA ASN A 240 6.03 1.65 -3.64
C ASN A 240 4.77 2.50 -3.74
N ILE A 241 3.60 1.85 -3.74
CA ILE A 241 2.30 2.51 -3.54
C ILE A 241 2.02 2.52 -2.03
N TRP A 242 2.10 3.71 -1.45
CA TRP A 242 1.96 3.95 -0.03
C TRP A 242 0.50 4.19 0.39
N LEU A 243 0.18 3.92 1.65
CA LEU A 243 -1.13 4.22 2.22
C LEU A 243 -1.24 5.67 2.72
N ASP A 244 -0.09 6.32 2.97
CA ASP A 244 -0.05 7.72 3.34
C ASP A 244 -0.25 8.62 2.11
N PRO A 245 -1.23 9.56 2.14
CA PRO A 245 -1.51 10.45 1.02
C PRO A 245 -0.36 11.40 0.66
N ASN A 246 0.57 11.64 1.60
CA ASN A 246 1.75 12.47 1.33
C ASN A 246 2.79 11.76 0.45
N TYR A 247 2.83 10.43 0.45
CA TYR A 247 3.75 9.63 -0.38
C TYR A 247 3.10 9.16 -1.68
N THR A 248 1.82 8.76 -1.61
CA THR A 248 1.03 8.39 -2.78
C THR A 248 -0.32 9.07 -2.66
N SER A 249 -0.57 10.09 -3.49
CA SER A 249 -1.83 10.83 -3.44
C SER A 249 -3.03 9.88 -3.64
N PRO A 250 -4.21 10.18 -3.07
CA PRO A 250 -5.42 9.36 -3.25
C PRO A 250 -5.76 9.14 -4.73
N TYR A 251 -5.48 10.13 -5.59
CA TYR A 251 -5.63 9.99 -7.04
C TYR A 251 -4.70 8.91 -7.63
N LYS A 252 -3.40 8.95 -7.32
CA LYS A 252 -2.43 7.92 -7.78
C LYS A 252 -2.75 6.56 -7.20
N PHE A 253 -3.19 6.51 -5.95
CA PHE A 253 -3.64 5.29 -5.29
C PHE A 253 -4.85 4.68 -6.01
N TYR A 254 -5.88 5.50 -6.30
CA TYR A 254 -7.05 5.10 -7.08
C TYR A 254 -6.67 4.61 -8.47
N GLN A 255 -5.80 5.34 -9.19
CA GLN A 255 -5.34 4.97 -10.53
C GLN A 255 -4.59 3.64 -10.56
N PHE A 256 -3.81 3.33 -9.51
CA PHE A 256 -3.14 2.03 -9.42
C PHE A 256 -4.16 0.88 -9.50
N TRP A 257 -5.21 0.92 -8.68
CA TRP A 257 -6.23 -0.12 -8.66
C TRP A 257 -7.11 -0.12 -9.92
N LEU A 258 -7.39 1.05 -10.45
CA LEU A 258 -8.16 1.17 -11.68
C LEU A 258 -7.43 0.55 -12.89
N ASN A 259 -6.09 0.57 -12.92
CA ASN A 259 -5.28 0.16 -14.06
C ASN A 259 -4.73 -1.27 -13.98
N VAL A 260 -5.10 -2.06 -12.98
CA VAL A 260 -4.73 -3.48 -12.94
C VAL A 260 -5.36 -4.28 -14.08
N THR A 261 -4.76 -5.40 -14.45
CA THR A 261 -5.29 -6.30 -15.47
C THR A 261 -6.62 -6.93 -15.02
N ASP A 262 -7.38 -7.51 -15.94
CA ASP A 262 -8.64 -8.20 -15.61
C ASP A 262 -8.40 -9.40 -14.70
N GLU A 263 -7.32 -10.16 -14.94
CA GLU A 263 -6.89 -11.29 -14.12
C GLU A 263 -6.53 -10.84 -12.68
N ASP A 264 -5.73 -9.77 -12.57
CA ASP A 264 -5.36 -9.19 -11.28
C ASP A 264 -6.59 -8.64 -10.53
N ALA A 265 -7.50 -7.95 -11.23
CA ALA A 265 -8.71 -7.42 -10.64
C ALA A 265 -9.58 -8.52 -10.03
N ALA A 266 -9.74 -9.65 -10.72
CA ALA A 266 -10.52 -10.81 -10.24
C ALA A 266 -9.88 -11.47 -9.00
N LYS A 267 -8.55 -11.42 -8.89
CA LYS A 267 -7.80 -11.88 -7.72
C LYS A 267 -7.87 -10.86 -6.58
N TYR A 268 -7.59 -9.60 -6.88
CA TYR A 268 -7.41 -8.56 -5.85
C TYR A 268 -8.74 -8.15 -5.20
N ILE A 269 -9.87 -8.19 -5.92
CA ILE A 269 -11.17 -7.89 -5.31
C ILE A 269 -11.53 -8.87 -4.19
N LYS A 270 -11.08 -10.13 -4.29
CA LYS A 270 -11.24 -11.13 -3.23
C LYS A 270 -10.37 -10.82 -2.02
N ILE A 271 -9.13 -10.38 -2.24
CA ILE A 271 -8.12 -10.21 -1.19
C ILE A 271 -8.27 -8.88 -0.47
N PHE A 272 -8.46 -7.78 -1.21
CA PHE A 272 -8.35 -6.42 -0.69
C PHE A 272 -9.70 -5.75 -0.40
N THR A 273 -10.81 -6.48 -0.47
CA THR A 273 -12.13 -5.96 -0.11
C THR A 273 -12.82 -6.82 0.94
N THR A 274 -13.89 -6.28 1.51
CA THR A 274 -14.75 -7.01 2.44
C THR A 274 -16.08 -7.44 1.81
N ILE A 275 -16.20 -7.34 0.49
CA ILE A 275 -17.38 -7.76 -0.28
C ILE A 275 -17.58 -9.27 -0.09
N GLY A 276 -18.83 -9.71 0.01
CA GLY A 276 -19.19 -11.13 0.16
C GLY A 276 -18.95 -11.95 -1.10
N LYS A 277 -18.83 -13.26 -0.93
CA LYS A 277 -18.50 -14.21 -2.01
C LYS A 277 -19.45 -14.10 -3.19
N GLU A 278 -20.75 -14.14 -2.94
CA GLU A 278 -21.80 -14.14 -3.97
C GLU A 278 -21.76 -12.86 -4.82
N GLU A 279 -21.54 -11.69 -4.17
CA GLU A 279 -21.43 -10.42 -4.87
C GLU A 279 -20.14 -10.34 -5.70
N VAL A 280 -19.02 -10.86 -5.20
CA VAL A 280 -17.76 -10.91 -5.95
C VAL A 280 -17.90 -11.83 -7.16
N GLU A 281 -18.52 -12.98 -7.02
CA GLU A 281 -18.76 -13.93 -8.13
C GLU A 281 -19.66 -13.30 -9.20
N ALA A 282 -20.71 -12.57 -8.81
CA ALA A 282 -21.59 -11.85 -9.73
C ALA A 282 -20.84 -10.73 -10.48
N LEU A 283 -20.02 -9.95 -9.78
CA LEU A 283 -19.19 -8.88 -10.39
C LEU A 283 -18.17 -9.43 -11.38
N ILE A 284 -17.55 -10.57 -11.08
CA ILE A 284 -16.62 -11.23 -12.00
C ILE A 284 -17.35 -11.73 -13.25
N ALA A 285 -18.53 -12.33 -13.10
CA ALA A 285 -19.34 -12.81 -14.22
C ALA A 285 -19.75 -11.64 -15.12
N GLU A 286 -20.29 -10.55 -14.57
CA GLU A 286 -20.68 -9.36 -15.31
C GLU A 286 -19.50 -8.72 -16.04
N HIS A 287 -18.35 -8.61 -15.37
CA HIS A 287 -17.13 -8.09 -15.96
C HIS A 287 -16.64 -8.94 -17.15
N THR A 288 -16.79 -10.27 -17.07
CA THR A 288 -16.36 -11.19 -18.14
C THR A 288 -17.16 -10.99 -19.42
N GLU A 289 -18.43 -10.60 -19.33
CA GLU A 289 -19.28 -10.31 -20.49
C GLU A 289 -18.89 -9.00 -21.20
N ALA A 290 -18.39 -7.99 -20.46
CA ALA A 290 -18.04 -6.70 -21.01
C ALA A 290 -16.75 -6.10 -20.37
N PRO A 291 -15.56 -6.71 -20.57
CA PRO A 291 -14.32 -6.30 -19.91
C PRO A 291 -13.91 -4.84 -20.19
N HIS A 292 -14.27 -4.34 -21.38
CA HIS A 292 -13.98 -2.96 -21.78
C HIS A 292 -14.63 -1.89 -20.90
N LEU A 293 -15.70 -2.22 -20.17
CA LEU A 293 -16.35 -1.33 -19.20
C LEU A 293 -15.56 -1.20 -17.90
N ARG A 294 -14.61 -2.11 -17.66
CA ARG A 294 -13.72 -2.13 -16.48
C ARG A 294 -14.49 -2.08 -15.16
N LEU A 295 -15.64 -2.76 -15.10
CA LEU A 295 -16.52 -2.78 -13.92
C LEU A 295 -15.80 -3.27 -12.67
N LEU A 296 -15.05 -4.36 -12.82
CA LEU A 296 -14.34 -5.01 -11.72
C LEU A 296 -13.24 -4.11 -11.15
N GLN A 297 -12.43 -3.47 -12.01
CA GLN A 297 -11.39 -2.53 -11.60
C GLN A 297 -12.00 -1.29 -10.92
N LYS A 298 -13.09 -0.75 -11.46
CA LYS A 298 -13.79 0.39 -10.87
C LYS A 298 -14.31 0.07 -9.47
N ARG A 299 -14.91 -1.12 -9.30
CA ARG A 299 -15.39 -1.55 -7.99
C ARG A 299 -14.23 -1.79 -7.01
N LEU A 300 -13.18 -2.46 -7.43
CA LEU A 300 -11.97 -2.67 -6.63
C LEU A 300 -11.35 -1.33 -6.19
N ALA A 301 -11.12 -0.42 -7.15
CA ALA A 301 -10.55 0.89 -6.87
C ALA A 301 -11.41 1.71 -5.90
N LYS A 302 -12.74 1.66 -6.04
CA LYS A 302 -13.69 2.30 -5.10
C LYS A 302 -13.51 1.77 -3.68
N GLU A 303 -13.65 0.46 -3.51
CA GLU A 303 -13.63 -0.16 -2.18
C GLU A 303 -12.31 0.09 -1.45
N VAL A 304 -11.18 -0.09 -2.15
CA VAL A 304 -9.87 0.04 -1.51
C VAL A 304 -9.53 1.51 -1.25
N THR A 305 -9.88 2.44 -2.15
CA THR A 305 -9.62 3.87 -1.94
C THR A 305 -10.45 4.43 -0.79
N ILE A 306 -11.74 4.08 -0.70
CA ILE A 306 -12.58 4.50 0.43
C ILE A 306 -12.04 3.94 1.75
N MET A 307 -11.63 2.68 1.77
CA MET A 307 -11.13 2.02 2.98
C MET A 307 -9.81 2.62 3.49
N VAL A 308 -8.91 3.01 2.59
CA VAL A 308 -7.57 3.52 2.93
C VAL A 308 -7.60 5.03 3.17
N HIS A 309 -8.35 5.76 2.38
CA HIS A 309 -8.43 7.23 2.45
C HIS A 309 -9.79 7.68 2.99
N SER A 310 -10.72 8.02 2.10
CA SER A 310 -12.11 8.35 2.44
C SER A 310 -13.01 8.31 1.20
N GLU A 311 -14.32 8.47 1.39
CA GLU A 311 -15.27 8.57 0.29
C GLU A 311 -15.10 9.90 -0.47
N GLU A 312 -14.77 10.99 0.23
CA GLU A 312 -14.48 12.30 -0.35
C GLU A 312 -13.27 12.22 -1.29
N GLU A 313 -12.18 11.60 -0.84
CA GLU A 313 -10.96 11.42 -1.62
C GLU A 313 -11.18 10.50 -2.84
N TYR A 314 -12.00 9.46 -2.69
CA TYR A 314 -12.41 8.63 -3.82
C TYR A 314 -13.20 9.45 -4.85
N ASN A 315 -14.17 10.25 -4.43
CA ASN A 315 -14.97 11.07 -5.34
C ASN A 315 -14.10 12.11 -6.06
N ALA A 316 -13.18 12.75 -5.35
CA ALA A 316 -12.20 13.67 -5.93
C ALA A 316 -11.29 12.96 -6.98
N ALA A 317 -10.84 11.74 -6.68
CA ALA A 317 -10.03 10.96 -7.62
C ALA A 317 -10.80 10.56 -8.89
N VAL A 318 -12.09 10.22 -8.77
CA VAL A 318 -12.96 9.93 -9.91
C VAL A 318 -13.17 11.17 -10.77
N GLU A 319 -13.46 12.35 -10.15
CA GLU A 319 -13.61 13.61 -10.85
C GLU A 319 -12.32 13.99 -11.60
N ALA A 320 -11.16 13.88 -10.92
CA ALA A 320 -9.85 14.13 -11.51
C ALA A 320 -9.56 13.19 -12.71
N SER A 321 -9.93 11.89 -12.61
CA SER A 321 -9.81 10.97 -13.76
C SER A 321 -10.65 11.39 -14.95
N GLY A 322 -11.83 11.96 -14.72
CA GLY A 322 -12.69 12.49 -15.77
C GLY A 322 -12.08 13.67 -16.51
N ILE A 323 -11.16 14.42 -15.91
CA ILE A 323 -10.49 15.56 -16.53
C ILE A 323 -9.60 15.15 -17.71
N LEU A 324 -8.87 14.04 -17.58
CA LEU A 324 -8.01 13.55 -18.67
C LEU A 324 -8.80 12.86 -19.79
N PHE A 325 -9.78 12.05 -19.42
CA PHE A 325 -10.42 11.10 -20.35
C PHE A 325 -11.84 11.47 -20.76
N GLY A 326 -12.42 12.54 -20.17
CA GLY A 326 -13.81 12.94 -20.36
C GLY A 326 -14.01 14.40 -20.72
N ASN A 327 -15.27 14.81 -20.72
CA ASN A 327 -15.71 16.18 -20.96
C ASN A 327 -15.73 17.01 -19.65
N ALA A 328 -14.71 16.86 -18.80
CA ALA A 328 -14.64 17.62 -17.56
C ALA A 328 -14.57 19.11 -17.84
N THR A 329 -15.27 19.87 -17.03
CA THR A 329 -15.37 21.33 -17.14
C THR A 329 -14.12 22.02 -16.59
N SER A 330 -13.93 23.28 -16.98
CA SER A 330 -12.92 24.17 -16.36
C SER A 330 -13.08 24.28 -14.85
N GLU A 331 -14.34 24.29 -14.35
CA GLU A 331 -14.62 24.32 -12.92
C GLU A 331 -14.04 23.13 -12.14
N ALA A 332 -14.12 21.92 -12.70
CA ALA A 332 -13.54 20.72 -12.08
C ALA A 332 -12.00 20.84 -11.99
N LEU A 333 -11.37 21.43 -13.02
CA LEU A 333 -9.93 21.66 -13.05
C LEU A 333 -9.49 22.67 -11.96
N HIS A 334 -10.27 23.74 -11.78
CA HIS A 334 -9.98 24.76 -10.75
C HIS A 334 -10.16 24.28 -9.31
N LYS A 335 -10.88 23.18 -9.08
CA LYS A 335 -11.06 22.58 -7.74
C LYS A 335 -9.90 21.64 -7.34
N LEU A 336 -9.04 21.25 -8.28
CA LEU A 336 -7.93 20.38 -7.97
C LEU A 336 -6.89 21.12 -7.11
N ASP A 337 -6.40 20.46 -6.07
CA ASP A 337 -5.18 20.89 -5.40
C ASP A 337 -3.94 20.69 -6.29
N GLU A 338 -2.83 21.34 -5.93
CA GLU A 338 -1.59 21.32 -6.70
C GLU A 338 -1.07 19.87 -6.87
N ALA A 339 -1.12 19.05 -5.83
CA ALA A 339 -0.60 17.68 -5.86
C ALA A 339 -1.43 16.79 -6.81
N THR A 340 -2.74 16.91 -6.77
CA THR A 340 -3.64 16.20 -7.67
C THR A 340 -3.50 16.69 -9.12
N LEU A 341 -3.40 18.01 -9.34
CA LEU A 341 -3.15 18.58 -10.68
C LEU A 341 -1.88 18.01 -11.30
N LEU A 342 -0.78 18.03 -10.57
CA LEU A 342 0.50 17.50 -11.04
C LEU A 342 0.44 15.99 -11.27
N ALA A 343 -0.27 15.25 -10.43
CA ALA A 343 -0.45 13.80 -10.59
C ALA A 343 -1.30 13.46 -11.82
N VAL A 344 -2.37 14.22 -12.08
CA VAL A 344 -3.23 14.06 -13.27
C VAL A 344 -2.45 14.30 -14.55
N PHE A 345 -1.59 15.32 -14.56
CA PHE A 345 -0.79 15.69 -15.73
C PHE A 345 0.67 15.20 -15.66
N GLU A 346 0.93 14.13 -14.90
CA GLU A 346 2.25 13.52 -14.84
C GLU A 346 2.72 13.06 -16.23
N GLY A 347 3.95 13.40 -16.60
CA GLY A 347 4.55 13.03 -17.89
C GLY A 347 4.15 13.93 -19.08
N VAL A 348 3.28 14.92 -18.90
CA VAL A 348 3.08 15.93 -19.95
C VAL A 348 4.26 16.89 -20.02
N PRO A 349 4.62 17.43 -21.21
CA PRO A 349 5.66 18.43 -21.34
C PRO A 349 5.37 19.65 -20.48
N GLN A 350 6.39 20.13 -19.77
CA GLN A 350 6.31 21.28 -18.89
C GLN A 350 7.20 22.42 -19.41
N PHE A 351 6.72 23.66 -19.27
CA PHE A 351 7.41 24.87 -19.68
C PHE A 351 7.34 25.90 -18.54
N GLU A 352 8.41 26.65 -18.34
CA GLU A 352 8.47 27.66 -17.29
C GLU A 352 8.36 29.06 -17.90
N ILE A 353 7.68 29.96 -17.23
CA ILE A 353 7.57 31.38 -17.59
C ILE A 353 7.78 32.26 -16.35
N ASP A 354 8.18 33.52 -16.57
CA ASP A 354 8.18 34.54 -15.52
C ASP A 354 6.72 34.96 -15.21
N LYS A 355 6.30 34.79 -13.95
CA LYS A 355 4.94 35.15 -13.48
C LYS A 355 4.64 36.65 -13.68
N ASN A 356 5.65 37.50 -13.66
CA ASN A 356 5.49 38.93 -13.89
C ASN A 356 4.89 39.25 -15.27
N LEU A 357 5.12 38.42 -16.29
CA LEU A 357 4.51 38.58 -17.61
C LEU A 357 2.96 38.52 -17.55
N LEU A 358 2.41 37.77 -16.60
CA LEU A 358 0.98 37.65 -16.42
C LEU A 358 0.37 38.79 -15.60
N ALA A 359 1.17 39.48 -14.79
CA ALA A 359 0.71 40.57 -13.94
C ALA A 359 0.24 41.79 -14.77
N GLU A 360 0.90 42.06 -15.87
CA GLU A 360 0.56 43.14 -16.80
C GLU A 360 -0.40 42.68 -17.92
N GLY A 361 -0.63 41.37 -18.01
CA GLY A 361 -1.35 40.72 -19.08
C GLY A 361 -0.55 40.57 -20.35
N VAL A 362 -0.49 39.36 -20.91
CA VAL A 362 0.28 39.02 -22.11
C VAL A 362 -0.64 38.35 -23.15
N LYS A 363 -0.41 38.64 -24.42
CA LYS A 363 -1.16 37.96 -25.48
C LYS A 363 -0.81 36.48 -25.52
N ALA A 364 -1.81 35.61 -25.61
CA ALA A 364 -1.62 34.15 -25.65
C ALA A 364 -0.64 33.70 -26.72
N VAL A 365 -0.63 34.33 -27.89
CA VAL A 365 0.30 34.02 -28.98
C VAL A 365 1.75 34.33 -28.61
N ASP A 366 2.02 35.40 -27.88
CA ASP A 366 3.38 35.76 -27.45
C ASP A 366 3.78 34.86 -26.28
N LEU A 367 2.87 34.57 -25.36
CA LEU A 367 3.11 33.68 -24.22
C LEU A 367 3.45 32.25 -24.67
N PHE A 368 2.59 31.64 -25.48
CA PHE A 368 2.71 30.21 -25.82
C PHE A 368 3.61 29.89 -27.01
N VAL A 369 4.06 30.91 -27.76
CA VAL A 369 5.03 30.74 -28.86
C VAL A 369 6.43 31.23 -28.48
N GLU A 370 6.53 32.43 -27.88
CA GLU A 370 7.81 33.06 -27.61
C GLU A 370 8.35 32.71 -26.21
N SER A 371 7.48 32.77 -25.17
CA SER A 371 7.92 32.55 -23.78
C SER A 371 7.94 31.08 -23.41
N ALA A 372 6.84 30.35 -23.61
CA ALA A 372 6.68 28.95 -23.23
C ALA A 372 6.98 27.95 -24.34
N ALA A 373 7.13 28.38 -25.59
CA ALA A 373 7.43 27.54 -26.76
C ALA A 373 6.53 26.29 -26.93
N VAL A 374 5.27 26.37 -26.50
CA VAL A 374 4.27 25.30 -26.64
C VAL A 374 3.91 25.10 -28.12
N PHE A 375 3.91 26.16 -28.90
CA PHE A 375 3.69 26.12 -30.34
C PHE A 375 4.95 26.56 -31.10
N PRO A 376 5.26 25.90 -32.23
CA PRO A 376 6.49 26.19 -32.99
C PRO A 376 6.42 27.52 -33.76
N SER A 377 5.22 28.08 -34.00
CA SER A 377 5.07 29.36 -34.66
C SER A 377 3.72 30.02 -34.41
N LYS A 378 3.68 31.37 -34.50
CA LYS A 378 2.46 32.18 -34.40
C LYS A 378 1.42 31.80 -35.46
N GLY A 379 1.87 31.43 -36.68
CA GLY A 379 1.01 31.02 -37.76
C GLY A 379 0.30 29.70 -37.50
N GLU A 380 1.00 28.74 -36.92
CA GLU A 380 0.42 27.45 -36.52
C GLU A 380 -0.59 27.61 -35.38
N MET A 381 -0.22 28.34 -34.34
CA MET A 381 -1.15 28.61 -33.23
C MET A 381 -2.43 29.28 -33.72
N ARG A 382 -2.30 30.31 -34.59
CA ARG A 382 -3.46 31.01 -35.18
C ARG A 382 -4.40 30.05 -35.92
N LYS A 383 -3.87 29.18 -36.79
CA LYS A 383 -4.67 28.19 -37.52
C LYS A 383 -5.40 27.25 -36.57
N LEU A 384 -4.71 26.77 -35.54
CA LEU A 384 -5.29 25.83 -34.56
C LEU A 384 -6.37 26.48 -33.72
N VAL A 385 -6.19 27.72 -33.26
CA VAL A 385 -7.22 28.47 -32.52
C VAL A 385 -8.45 28.73 -33.39
N GLN A 386 -8.26 29.17 -34.65
CA GLN A 386 -9.35 29.37 -35.60
C GLN A 386 -10.14 28.09 -35.88
N GLY A 387 -9.47 26.95 -35.88
CA GLY A 387 -10.08 25.63 -36.02
C GLY A 387 -10.68 25.06 -34.73
N GLY A 388 -10.68 25.83 -33.62
CA GLY A 388 -11.15 25.36 -32.31
C GLY A 388 -10.29 24.24 -31.70
N GLY A 389 -9.03 24.13 -32.12
CA GLY A 389 -8.10 23.08 -31.70
C GLY A 389 -7.19 23.45 -30.52
N VAL A 390 -7.42 24.61 -29.87
CA VAL A 390 -6.65 25.01 -28.69
C VAL A 390 -7.58 25.36 -27.56
N SER A 391 -7.28 24.84 -26.36
CA SER A 391 -7.96 25.20 -25.13
C SER A 391 -6.95 25.63 -24.08
N LEU A 392 -7.34 26.59 -23.24
CA LEU A 392 -6.67 26.99 -22.01
C LEU A 392 -7.54 26.57 -20.84
N ASN A 393 -6.97 25.87 -19.88
CA ASN A 393 -7.69 25.37 -18.71
C ASN A 393 -9.03 24.68 -19.05
N LYS A 394 -9.03 23.86 -20.13
CA LYS A 394 -10.22 23.18 -20.69
C LYS A 394 -11.24 24.09 -21.38
N GLU A 395 -11.08 25.39 -21.39
CA GLU A 395 -11.91 26.31 -22.14
C GLU A 395 -11.32 26.58 -23.53
N LYS A 396 -12.16 26.53 -24.57
CA LYS A 396 -11.70 26.83 -25.92
C LYS A 396 -11.28 28.28 -26.03
N MET A 397 -10.09 28.51 -26.57
CA MET A 397 -9.62 29.85 -26.85
C MET A 397 -10.43 30.50 -27.96
N ALA A 398 -11.01 31.67 -27.65
CA ALA A 398 -11.81 32.43 -28.60
C ALA A 398 -10.96 33.15 -29.66
N ALA A 399 -9.76 33.64 -29.28
CA ALA A 399 -8.86 34.37 -30.13
C ALA A 399 -7.38 34.01 -29.81
N PHE A 400 -6.54 34.01 -30.85
CA PHE A 400 -5.11 33.71 -30.68
C PHE A 400 -4.33 34.81 -29.96
N ASP A 401 -4.87 36.02 -29.91
CA ASP A 401 -4.33 37.20 -29.25
C ASP A 401 -5.09 37.53 -27.94
N GLN A 402 -5.88 36.60 -27.43
CA GLN A 402 -6.50 36.69 -26.10
C GLN A 402 -5.44 37.04 -25.04
N VAL A 403 -5.78 37.95 -24.13
CA VAL A 403 -4.91 38.37 -23.03
C VAL A 403 -5.00 37.34 -21.92
N ILE A 404 -3.86 36.83 -21.48
CA ILE A 404 -3.71 35.91 -20.35
C ILE A 404 -3.15 36.70 -19.17
N THR A 405 -3.74 36.50 -17.99
CA THR A 405 -3.39 37.20 -16.76
C THR A 405 -3.18 36.22 -15.61
N THR A 406 -2.80 36.73 -14.45
CA THR A 406 -2.71 35.88 -13.23
C THR A 406 -4.05 35.27 -12.81
N ALA A 407 -5.19 35.84 -13.24
CA ALA A 407 -6.53 35.27 -12.97
C ALA A 407 -6.77 33.93 -13.69
N ASP A 408 -6.02 33.65 -14.76
CA ASP A 408 -6.11 32.39 -15.50
C ASP A 408 -5.30 31.26 -14.86
N LEU A 409 -4.51 31.54 -13.81
CA LEU A 409 -3.66 30.54 -13.16
C LEU A 409 -4.48 29.55 -12.30
N LEU A 410 -4.24 28.28 -12.51
CA LEU A 410 -4.65 27.19 -11.60
C LEU A 410 -3.68 27.17 -10.43
N ASN A 411 -4.18 27.07 -9.19
CA ASN A 411 -3.37 27.08 -7.97
C ASN A 411 -2.32 28.23 -7.94
N ASP A 412 -2.70 29.40 -8.51
CA ASP A 412 -1.84 30.60 -8.60
C ASP A 412 -0.46 30.35 -9.28
N LYS A 413 -0.32 29.27 -10.08
CA LYS A 413 0.96 28.84 -10.59
C LYS A 413 0.93 28.15 -11.97
N TYR A 414 -0.17 27.57 -12.40
CA TYR A 414 -0.18 26.69 -13.57
C TYR A 414 -1.19 27.16 -14.64
N LEU A 415 -0.80 26.99 -15.91
CA LEU A 415 -1.73 27.09 -17.05
C LEU A 415 -1.72 25.75 -17.79
N LEU A 416 -2.88 25.18 -18.03
CA LEU A 416 -3.02 23.95 -18.80
C LEU A 416 -3.38 24.28 -20.25
N VAL A 417 -2.47 24.07 -21.17
CA VAL A 417 -2.68 24.28 -22.61
C VAL A 417 -2.99 22.93 -23.27
N GLN A 418 -4.11 22.84 -23.98
CA GLN A 418 -4.47 21.65 -24.75
C GLN A 418 -4.39 21.97 -26.26
N ARG A 419 -3.65 21.14 -26.99
CA ARG A 419 -3.49 21.21 -28.45
C ARG A 419 -4.15 19.97 -29.11
N GLY A 420 -5.23 20.19 -29.81
CA GLY A 420 -6.04 19.09 -30.33
C GLY A 420 -6.77 18.33 -29.22
N LYS A 421 -7.07 17.04 -29.45
CA LYS A 421 -7.87 16.24 -28.51
C LYS A 421 -7.07 15.58 -27.40
N LYS A 422 -5.76 15.36 -27.59
CA LYS A 422 -4.98 14.45 -26.73
C LYS A 422 -3.67 15.06 -26.16
N ASN A 423 -3.20 16.19 -26.71
CA ASN A 423 -1.90 16.72 -26.31
C ASN A 423 -2.09 17.83 -25.29
N TYR A 424 -1.57 17.62 -24.10
CA TYR A 424 -1.58 18.56 -22.98
C TYR A 424 -0.17 19.07 -22.71
N TYR A 425 -0.08 20.31 -22.28
CA TYR A 425 1.14 20.99 -21.90
C TYR A 425 0.89 21.80 -20.64
N LEU A 426 1.77 21.71 -19.68
CA LEU A 426 1.68 22.44 -18.41
C LEU A 426 2.67 23.59 -18.42
N VAL A 427 2.19 24.83 -18.32
CA VAL A 427 3.03 26.01 -18.20
C VAL A 427 3.05 26.44 -16.75
N ILE A 428 4.25 26.59 -16.20
CA ILE A 428 4.53 26.88 -14.79
C ILE A 428 4.98 28.33 -14.68
N ALA A 429 4.21 29.15 -13.98
CA ALA A 429 4.56 30.54 -13.67
C ALA A 429 5.38 30.59 -12.37
N LYS A 430 6.62 31.03 -12.46
CA LYS A 430 7.57 31.18 -11.35
C LYS A 430 7.79 32.65 -10.99
#